data_1e67d74bbcbc532d3af795d612347f2b
#
_entry.id   1e67d74bbcbc532d3af795d612347f2b
#
_cell.length_a   1.000
_cell.length_b   1.000
_cell.length_c   1.000
_cell.angle_alpha   90.00
_cell.angle_beta   90.00
_cell.angle_gamma   90.00
#
_symmetry.space_group_name_H-M   'P 1'
#
loop_
_entity.id
_entity.type
_entity.pdbx_description
1 polymer ?
#
loop_
_entity_poly.entity_id
_entity_poly.type
_entity_poly.pdbx_seq_one_letter_code
_entity_poly.pdbx_strand_id
1 'polypeptide(L)'
;VSQQSQTVKGVVVDKSTGEPIIGANVVVKGTTNGVITDFDGNYTLDAPVGSILVISYIGYQSIEVKAVAGVQQIRLGEDTQALEEVVVVGYGVQKKATVTGSVSTVKGSDLKTTGTANITNTFAGKLPGVVATNRSGEPGNDYSDILIRGKGSLNDNSPLIVIDGVANRGGLERLNPSDIESVNVLKDASAAIYGAQAANGVILVTTKRGTSDKPTITYNGSFTLSGNTRTPDLMNAYQCMTWTDEIRKGNGQSPLYENIKGGYLDGTINRNQYGDTDWMDVVFRSVAPQTRHSLSVSGGSEKVKFYVSGDYSYQEPNYRNTSLDFQTGQVRSNIDAQISDNLKIGVDLAARREKRNNSVISTDD
;
A
#
# COMPACT_ATOMS: atom_id res chain seq x y z
N VAL A 1 49.14 11.91 -21.32
CA VAL A 1 48.96 13.38 -21.54
C VAL A 1 48.07 13.88 -20.42
N SER A 2 48.66 14.61 -19.45
CA SER A 2 47.91 15.23 -18.35
C SER A 2 47.05 16.33 -18.95
N GLN A 3 45.73 16.15 -18.97
CA GLN A 3 44.80 17.21 -19.29
C GLN A 3 44.80 18.24 -18.15
N GLN A 4 45.25 19.44 -18.41
CA GLN A 4 45.23 20.56 -17.48
C GLN A 4 43.75 20.84 -17.10
N SER A 5 43.42 20.66 -15.84
CA SER A 5 42.15 21.16 -15.33
C SER A 5 42.10 22.67 -15.41
N GLN A 6 41.09 23.22 -16.06
CA GLN A 6 40.85 24.67 -16.13
C GLN A 6 39.53 24.93 -15.39
N THR A 7 39.44 26.12 -14.79
CA THR A 7 38.22 26.57 -14.13
C THR A 7 37.17 26.92 -15.19
N VAL A 8 36.10 26.10 -15.25
CA VAL A 8 34.94 26.36 -16.10
C VAL A 8 33.90 27.16 -15.31
N LYS A 9 33.38 28.21 -15.91
CA LYS A 9 32.37 29.11 -15.31
C LYS A 9 31.13 29.17 -16.16
N GLY A 10 29.98 29.37 -15.55
CA GLY A 10 28.74 29.59 -16.29
C GLY A 10 27.60 30.04 -15.41
N VAL A 11 26.46 30.27 -16.06
CA VAL A 11 25.19 30.65 -15.42
C VAL A 11 24.12 29.70 -15.88
N VAL A 12 23.32 29.19 -14.93
CA VAL A 12 22.17 28.36 -15.21
C VAL A 12 20.92 29.19 -15.05
N VAL A 13 20.11 29.24 -16.10
CA VAL A 13 18.88 30.04 -16.14
C VAL A 13 17.70 29.20 -16.62
N ASP A 14 16.50 29.59 -16.24
CA ASP A 14 15.26 29.06 -16.78
C ASP A 14 15.12 29.39 -18.26
N LYS A 15 14.68 28.41 -19.07
CA LYS A 15 14.55 28.57 -20.52
C LYS A 15 13.38 29.46 -20.89
N SER A 16 12.31 29.51 -20.09
CA SER A 16 11.06 30.22 -20.35
C SER A 16 11.08 31.65 -19.80
N THR A 17 11.55 31.83 -18.56
CA THR A 17 11.56 33.11 -17.86
C THR A 17 12.90 33.85 -17.99
N GLY A 18 14.00 33.14 -18.21
CA GLY A 18 15.36 33.69 -18.20
C GLY A 18 15.89 33.99 -16.81
N GLU A 19 15.16 33.66 -15.74
CA GLU A 19 15.57 33.85 -14.36
C GLU A 19 16.68 32.85 -13.93
N PRO A 20 17.62 33.29 -13.06
CA PRO A 20 18.68 32.40 -12.58
C PRO A 20 18.12 31.28 -11.72
N ILE A 21 18.62 30.05 -11.93
CA ILE A 21 18.25 28.88 -11.13
C ILE A 21 19.24 28.68 -9.99
N ILE A 22 18.77 28.91 -8.77
CA ILE A 22 19.55 28.80 -7.54
C ILE A 22 19.60 27.36 -7.08
N GLY A 23 20.80 26.84 -6.72
CA GLY A 23 20.93 25.49 -6.18
C GLY A 23 20.88 24.36 -7.22
N ALA A 24 21.01 24.68 -8.51
CA ALA A 24 21.15 23.65 -9.55
C ALA A 24 22.46 22.89 -9.37
N ASN A 25 22.42 21.58 -9.53
CA ASN A 25 23.58 20.72 -9.40
C ASN A 25 24.30 20.61 -10.74
N VAL A 26 25.61 20.92 -10.79
CA VAL A 26 26.46 20.87 -11.96
C VAL A 26 27.61 19.88 -11.67
N VAL A 27 27.59 18.72 -12.33
CA VAL A 27 28.53 17.60 -12.07
C VAL A 27 29.23 17.19 -13.35
N VAL A 28 30.55 16.88 -13.28
CA VAL A 28 31.26 16.25 -14.40
C VAL A 28 30.81 14.81 -14.56
N LYS A 29 30.30 14.45 -15.72
CA LYS A 29 29.77 13.10 -16.03
C LYS A 29 30.77 11.99 -15.69
N GLY A 30 30.29 11.03 -14.88
CA GLY A 30 31.11 9.87 -14.47
C GLY A 30 32.08 10.14 -13.32
N THR A 31 31.98 11.31 -12.66
CA THR A 31 32.80 11.65 -11.49
C THR A 31 31.93 12.16 -10.33
N THR A 32 32.53 12.32 -9.16
CA THR A 32 31.91 12.98 -8.00
C THR A 32 32.22 14.46 -7.93
N ASN A 33 32.93 15.01 -8.93
CA ASN A 33 33.32 16.41 -8.98
C ASN A 33 32.13 17.26 -9.47
N GLY A 34 31.56 18.07 -8.58
CA GLY A 34 30.40 18.90 -8.86
C GLY A 34 30.26 20.07 -7.90
N VAL A 35 29.48 21.05 -8.30
CA VAL A 35 29.14 22.26 -7.54
C VAL A 35 27.66 22.56 -7.69
N ILE A 36 27.12 23.38 -6.80
CA ILE A 36 25.77 23.94 -6.89
C ILE A 36 25.83 25.40 -7.32
N THR A 37 24.83 25.88 -8.05
CA THR A 37 24.73 27.29 -8.47
C THR A 37 24.41 28.20 -7.28
N ASP A 38 24.97 29.42 -7.32
CA ASP A 38 24.74 30.46 -6.32
C ASP A 38 23.38 31.19 -6.53
N PHE A 39 23.15 32.30 -5.78
CA PHE A 39 21.91 33.07 -5.84
C PHE A 39 21.66 33.75 -7.19
N ASP A 40 22.71 33.96 -7.98
CA ASP A 40 22.63 34.54 -9.34
C ASP A 40 22.70 33.45 -10.43
N GLY A 41 22.58 32.16 -10.02
CA GLY A 41 22.65 30.99 -10.90
C GLY A 41 24.06 30.70 -11.42
N ASN A 42 25.12 31.33 -10.91
CA ASN A 42 26.49 31.12 -11.37
C ASN A 42 27.08 29.85 -10.77
N TYR A 43 27.91 29.17 -11.54
CA TYR A 43 28.74 28.09 -11.07
C TYR A 43 30.21 28.26 -11.47
N THR A 44 31.11 27.76 -10.67
CA THR A 44 32.53 27.69 -10.94
C THR A 44 33.03 26.29 -10.58
N LEU A 45 33.52 25.57 -11.57
CA LEU A 45 33.91 24.14 -11.42
C LEU A 45 35.24 23.91 -12.09
N ASP A 46 36.16 23.26 -11.40
CA ASP A 46 37.44 22.81 -11.96
C ASP A 46 37.23 21.51 -12.74
N ALA A 47 37.22 21.63 -14.07
CA ALA A 47 37.00 20.52 -14.98
C ALA A 47 37.85 20.64 -16.25
N PRO A 48 38.22 19.53 -16.90
CA PRO A 48 38.85 19.61 -18.22
C PRO A 48 37.91 20.26 -19.25
N VAL A 49 38.44 21.18 -20.04
CA VAL A 49 37.66 21.74 -21.18
C VAL A 49 37.29 20.61 -22.14
N GLY A 50 36.00 20.57 -22.55
CA GLY A 50 35.47 19.49 -23.38
C GLY A 50 34.88 18.34 -22.61
N SER A 51 34.99 18.27 -21.25
CA SER A 51 34.26 17.30 -20.43
C SER A 51 32.73 17.53 -20.53
N ILE A 52 31.95 16.48 -20.30
CA ILE A 52 30.50 16.60 -20.29
C ILE A 52 30.06 16.97 -18.88
N LEU A 53 29.38 18.10 -18.75
CA LEU A 53 28.71 18.53 -17.53
C LEU A 53 27.27 18.04 -17.56
N VAL A 54 26.80 17.44 -16.47
CA VAL A 54 25.39 17.08 -16.23
C VAL A 54 24.83 18.13 -15.30
N ILE A 55 23.81 18.84 -15.75
CA ILE A 55 23.13 19.87 -14.98
C ILE A 55 21.72 19.37 -14.65
N SER A 56 21.37 19.37 -13.35
CA SER A 56 20.08 18.90 -12.86
C SER A 56 19.53 19.81 -11.77
N TYR A 57 18.22 20.00 -11.78
CA TYR A 57 17.51 20.73 -10.74
C TYR A 57 16.10 20.14 -10.58
N ILE A 58 15.54 20.19 -9.36
CA ILE A 58 14.20 19.64 -9.09
C ILE A 58 13.16 20.42 -9.91
N GLY A 59 12.34 19.69 -10.70
CA GLY A 59 11.34 20.28 -11.58
C GLY A 59 11.83 20.66 -12.96
N TYR A 60 13.10 20.38 -13.31
CA TYR A 60 13.69 20.67 -14.61
C TYR A 60 14.28 19.43 -15.27
N GLN A 61 14.29 19.41 -16.60
CA GLN A 61 14.93 18.33 -17.37
C GLN A 61 16.45 18.43 -17.22
N SER A 62 17.08 17.33 -16.83
CA SER A 62 18.53 17.25 -16.78
C SER A 62 19.12 17.31 -18.18
N ILE A 63 20.14 18.16 -18.38
CA ILE A 63 20.81 18.31 -19.67
C ILE A 63 22.30 18.00 -19.55
N GLU A 64 22.87 17.52 -20.66
CA GLU A 64 24.29 17.29 -20.81
C GLU A 64 24.90 18.34 -21.73
N VAL A 65 25.92 19.09 -21.28
CA VAL A 65 26.55 20.15 -22.01
C VAL A 65 28.07 19.98 -21.96
N LYS A 66 28.78 20.24 -23.06
CA LYS A 66 30.25 20.26 -23.06
C LYS A 66 30.78 21.49 -22.36
N ALA A 67 31.72 21.31 -21.45
CA ALA A 67 32.45 22.39 -20.81
C ALA A 67 33.29 23.18 -21.82
N VAL A 68 33.11 24.49 -21.89
CA VAL A 68 33.89 25.39 -22.73
C VAL A 68 34.71 26.34 -21.88
N ALA A 69 35.80 26.85 -22.44
CA ALA A 69 36.60 27.87 -21.80
C ALA A 69 35.83 29.20 -21.83
N GLY A 70 35.59 29.80 -20.65
CA GLY A 70 34.82 31.06 -20.52
C GLY A 70 33.50 30.90 -19.77
N VAL A 71 32.67 31.94 -19.77
CA VAL A 71 31.35 31.92 -19.11
C VAL A 71 30.31 31.33 -20.06
N GLN A 72 29.73 30.20 -19.70
CA GLN A 72 28.73 29.50 -20.50
C GLN A 72 27.33 29.72 -19.90
N GLN A 73 26.37 30.19 -20.70
CA GLN A 73 24.98 30.25 -20.29
C GLN A 73 24.25 28.92 -20.61
N ILE A 74 23.69 28.28 -19.59
CA ILE A 74 22.97 27.02 -19.68
C ILE A 74 21.50 27.29 -19.39
N ARG A 75 20.61 26.84 -20.27
CA ARG A 75 19.17 27.00 -20.13
C ARG A 75 18.51 25.69 -19.82
N LEU A 76 17.95 25.56 -18.61
CA LEU A 76 17.14 24.38 -18.22
C LEU A 76 15.68 24.62 -18.63
N GLY A 77 15.10 23.64 -19.29
CA GLY A 77 13.65 23.60 -19.52
C GLY A 77 12.96 22.95 -18.32
N GLU A 78 11.82 23.49 -17.93
CA GLU A 78 10.97 22.81 -16.96
C GLU A 78 10.69 21.38 -17.42
N ASP A 79 10.77 20.43 -16.50
CA ASP A 79 10.35 19.06 -16.76
C ASP A 79 8.81 19.01 -16.72
N THR A 80 8.20 19.35 -17.85
CA THR A 80 6.74 19.21 -18.03
C THR A 80 6.29 17.75 -18.01
N GLN A 81 7.23 16.80 -18.00
CA GLN A 81 6.95 15.39 -17.66
C GLN A 81 6.97 15.13 -16.15
N ALA A 82 7.29 16.12 -15.31
CA ALA A 82 7.10 16.00 -13.88
C ALA A 82 5.61 15.81 -13.59
N LEU A 83 5.16 14.55 -13.77
CA LEU A 83 3.95 13.99 -13.19
C LEU A 83 2.69 14.85 -13.45
N GLU A 84 2.25 14.93 -14.69
CA GLU A 84 0.83 15.06 -14.91
C GLU A 84 0.17 13.84 -14.24
N GLU A 85 -0.18 13.99 -12.96
CA GLU A 85 -0.85 12.94 -12.21
C GLU A 85 -2.21 12.71 -12.89
N VAL A 86 -2.26 11.66 -13.72
CA VAL A 86 -3.48 11.24 -14.40
C VAL A 86 -4.30 10.38 -13.48
N VAL A 87 -5.57 10.66 -13.42
CA VAL A 87 -6.55 9.90 -12.61
C VAL A 87 -7.47 9.18 -13.58
N VAL A 88 -7.66 7.89 -13.35
CA VAL A 88 -8.69 7.12 -14.06
C VAL A 88 -10.06 7.55 -13.55
N VAL A 89 -10.89 8.10 -14.43
CA VAL A 89 -12.27 8.52 -14.14
C VAL A 89 -13.20 7.84 -15.12
N GLY A 90 -14.04 6.96 -14.60
CA GLY A 90 -14.98 6.23 -15.44
C GLY A 90 -14.29 5.36 -16.49
N TYR A 91 -14.65 5.57 -17.74
CA TYR A 91 -14.10 4.82 -18.88
C TYR A 91 -12.90 5.52 -19.56
N GLY A 92 -12.31 6.51 -18.91
CA GLY A 92 -11.22 7.31 -19.47
C GLY A 92 -10.20 7.75 -18.45
N VAL A 93 -9.11 8.32 -18.95
CA VAL A 93 -8.02 8.89 -18.14
C VAL A 93 -8.10 10.40 -18.27
N GLN A 94 -8.13 11.14 -17.15
CA GLN A 94 -8.13 12.61 -17.12
C GLN A 94 -6.97 13.11 -16.27
N LYS A 95 -6.48 14.31 -16.58
CA LYS A 95 -5.48 14.97 -15.73
C LYS A 95 -6.13 15.31 -14.39
N LYS A 96 -5.46 15.01 -13.28
CA LYS A 96 -5.97 15.29 -11.92
C LYS A 96 -6.41 16.74 -11.76
N ALA A 97 -5.68 17.69 -12.37
CA ALA A 97 -5.98 19.12 -12.33
C ALA A 97 -7.31 19.49 -13.04
N THR A 98 -7.81 18.64 -13.94
CA THR A 98 -9.06 18.92 -14.70
C THR A 98 -10.26 18.16 -14.17
N VAL A 99 -10.07 17.29 -13.16
CA VAL A 99 -11.17 16.54 -12.54
C VAL A 99 -11.95 17.46 -11.61
N THR A 100 -13.18 17.81 -11.99
CA THR A 100 -14.08 18.65 -11.19
C THR A 100 -14.78 17.92 -10.05
N GLY A 101 -14.72 16.58 -10.04
CA GLY A 101 -15.33 15.74 -9.00
C GLY A 101 -14.41 15.48 -7.81
N SER A 102 -15.01 15.09 -6.66
CA SER A 102 -14.24 14.69 -5.47
C SER A 102 -13.61 13.30 -5.69
N VAL A 103 -12.34 13.26 -6.08
CA VAL A 103 -11.56 12.03 -6.30
C VAL A 103 -10.40 11.97 -5.31
N SER A 104 -10.25 10.82 -4.67
CA SER A 104 -9.09 10.52 -3.81
C SER A 104 -8.30 9.39 -4.45
N THR A 105 -6.99 9.59 -4.61
CA THR A 105 -6.08 8.63 -5.27
C THR A 105 -5.00 8.16 -4.30
N VAL A 106 -4.70 6.85 -4.32
CA VAL A 106 -3.54 6.24 -3.67
C VAL A 106 -2.77 5.43 -4.70
N LYS A 107 -1.45 5.59 -4.73
CA LYS A 107 -0.57 4.81 -5.60
C LYS A 107 -0.33 3.41 -5.05
N GLY A 108 -0.11 2.44 -5.91
CA GLY A 108 0.20 1.07 -5.51
C GLY A 108 1.48 0.96 -4.66
N SER A 109 2.45 1.87 -4.83
CA SER A 109 3.63 1.97 -3.95
C SER A 109 3.26 2.18 -2.49
N ASP A 110 2.29 3.06 -2.24
CA ASP A 110 1.89 3.45 -0.88
C ASP A 110 1.09 2.34 -0.18
N LEU A 111 0.46 1.47 -0.96
CA LEU A 111 -0.28 0.32 -0.45
C LEU A 111 0.64 -0.82 0.04
N LYS A 112 1.87 -0.90 -0.46
CA LYS A 112 2.85 -1.94 -0.08
C LYS A 112 3.51 -1.69 1.27
N THR A 113 3.52 -0.45 1.76
CA THR A 113 4.24 -0.06 2.98
C THR A 113 3.58 -0.56 4.26
N THR A 114 2.36 -1.05 4.18
CA THR A 114 1.62 -1.56 5.32
C THR A 114 1.77 -3.08 5.37
N GLY A 115 2.30 -3.61 6.46
CA GLY A 115 2.56 -5.06 6.65
C GLY A 115 1.30 -5.92 6.80
N THR A 116 0.13 -5.46 6.32
CA THR A 116 -1.12 -6.21 6.40
C THR A 116 -1.27 -7.18 5.23
N ALA A 117 -1.83 -8.35 5.51
CA ALA A 117 -2.06 -9.37 4.49
C ALA A 117 -3.12 -8.92 3.48
N ASN A 118 -4.12 -8.17 3.93
CA ASN A 118 -5.24 -7.73 3.11
C ASN A 118 -5.14 -6.25 2.73
N ILE A 119 -5.30 -5.95 1.44
CA ILE A 119 -5.19 -4.58 0.92
C ILE A 119 -6.25 -3.64 1.51
N THR A 120 -7.45 -4.14 1.84
CA THR A 120 -8.53 -3.32 2.38
C THR A 120 -8.15 -2.64 3.69
N ASN A 121 -7.28 -3.28 4.49
CA ASN A 121 -6.77 -2.74 5.74
C ASN A 121 -5.82 -1.55 5.53
N THR A 122 -5.23 -1.43 4.33
CA THR A 122 -4.30 -0.33 4.01
C THR A 122 -5.02 0.99 3.70
N PHE A 123 -6.33 0.97 3.46
CA PHE A 123 -7.09 2.16 3.11
C PHE A 123 -7.43 3.04 4.32
N ALA A 124 -7.41 2.46 5.52
CA ALA A 124 -7.63 3.22 6.76
C ALA A 124 -6.60 4.36 6.88
N GLY A 125 -7.07 5.60 6.97
CA GLY A 125 -6.24 6.79 7.12
C GLY A 125 -5.51 7.27 5.86
N LYS A 126 -5.54 6.51 4.73
CA LYS A 126 -4.87 6.92 3.48
C LYS A 126 -5.81 7.56 2.46
N LEU A 127 -7.10 7.29 2.54
CA LEU A 127 -8.11 7.79 1.62
C LEU A 127 -9.09 8.71 2.35
N PRO A 128 -9.04 10.04 2.15
CA PRO A 128 -9.99 10.97 2.77
C PRO A 128 -11.44 10.60 2.46
N GLY A 129 -12.29 10.54 3.49
CA GLY A 129 -13.71 10.20 3.37
C GLY A 129 -14.01 8.71 3.15
N VAL A 130 -13.00 7.84 3.31
CA VAL A 130 -13.16 6.39 3.33
C VAL A 130 -12.99 5.90 4.77
N VAL A 131 -13.94 5.11 5.23
CA VAL A 131 -13.90 4.42 6.52
C VAL A 131 -13.64 2.95 6.23
N ALA A 132 -12.57 2.40 6.78
CA ALA A 132 -12.25 0.98 6.69
C ALA A 132 -12.30 0.41 8.12
N THR A 133 -13.18 -0.57 8.34
CA THR A 133 -13.37 -1.21 9.65
C THR A 133 -13.05 -2.68 9.54
N ASN A 134 -11.98 -3.11 10.20
CA ASN A 134 -11.65 -4.52 10.33
C ASN A 134 -12.36 -5.09 11.57
N ARG A 135 -13.07 -6.21 11.40
CA ARG A 135 -13.82 -6.88 12.46
C ARG A 135 -13.19 -8.20 12.91
N SER A 136 -12.30 -8.77 12.12
CA SER A 136 -11.70 -10.07 12.38
C SER A 136 -10.21 -10.06 12.08
N GLY A 137 -9.41 -10.70 12.93
CA GLY A 137 -8.00 -11.02 12.67
C GLY A 137 -7.80 -12.48 12.22
N GLU A 138 -8.87 -13.19 11.87
CA GLU A 138 -8.82 -14.57 11.42
C GLU A 138 -8.19 -14.65 10.02
N PRO A 139 -7.26 -15.57 9.78
CA PRO A 139 -6.62 -15.75 8.49
C PRO A 139 -7.62 -15.92 7.34
N GLY A 140 -7.46 -15.07 6.31
CA GLY A 140 -8.36 -15.04 5.16
C GLY A 140 -9.74 -14.42 5.41
N ASN A 141 -10.03 -13.95 6.63
CA ASN A 141 -11.22 -13.19 6.99
C ASN A 141 -10.86 -11.87 7.68
N ASP A 142 -9.64 -11.41 7.44
CA ASP A 142 -9.01 -10.22 8.01
C ASP A 142 -9.19 -8.97 7.15
N TYR A 143 -10.17 -8.97 6.24
CA TYR A 143 -10.47 -7.81 5.41
C TYR A 143 -11.27 -6.74 6.17
N SER A 144 -11.13 -5.48 5.71
CA SER A 144 -11.94 -4.38 6.23
C SER A 144 -13.19 -4.16 5.38
N ASP A 145 -14.32 -3.94 6.06
CA ASP A 145 -15.51 -3.35 5.45
C ASP A 145 -15.20 -1.90 5.08
N ILE A 146 -15.45 -1.54 3.84
CA ILE A 146 -15.15 -0.21 3.32
C ILE A 146 -16.45 0.56 3.10
N LEU A 147 -16.51 1.77 3.66
CA LEU A 147 -17.60 2.71 3.47
C LEU A 147 -17.06 4.03 2.94
N ILE A 148 -17.74 4.61 1.97
CA ILE A 148 -17.46 5.96 1.47
C ILE A 148 -18.46 6.91 2.10
N ARG A 149 -17.96 7.89 2.90
CA ARG A 149 -18.78 8.86 3.66
C ARG A 149 -19.72 8.26 4.72
N GLY A 150 -19.50 7.01 5.12
CA GLY A 150 -20.27 6.33 6.15
C GLY A 150 -21.51 5.60 5.61
N LYS A 151 -22.46 5.29 6.49
CA LYS A 151 -23.68 4.57 6.15
C LYS A 151 -24.76 5.54 5.70
N GLY A 152 -25.26 5.41 4.48
CA GLY A 152 -26.33 6.21 3.90
C GLY A 152 -27.70 5.53 3.93
N SER A 153 -27.75 4.20 4.17
CA SER A 153 -28.99 3.42 4.20
C SER A 153 -28.92 2.33 5.26
N LEU A 154 -30.06 1.73 5.56
CA LEU A 154 -30.17 0.55 6.44
C LEU A 154 -29.79 -0.76 5.71
N ASN A 155 -29.73 -0.71 4.38
CA ASN A 155 -29.35 -1.84 3.53
C ASN A 155 -27.83 -1.90 3.27
N ASP A 156 -27.41 -2.50 2.17
CA ASP A 156 -26.02 -2.54 1.74
C ASP A 156 -25.50 -1.13 1.46
N ASN A 157 -24.38 -0.79 2.09
CA ASN A 157 -23.67 0.49 1.91
C ASN A 157 -22.30 0.30 1.25
N SER A 158 -22.03 -0.89 0.72
CA SER A 158 -20.76 -1.20 0.06
C SER A 158 -20.58 -0.35 -1.20
N PRO A 159 -19.38 0.18 -1.45
CA PRO A 159 -19.10 0.89 -2.70
C PRO A 159 -19.00 -0.09 -3.87
N LEU A 160 -19.29 0.39 -5.06
CA LEU A 160 -19.06 -0.37 -6.29
C LEU A 160 -17.56 -0.52 -6.54
N ILE A 161 -17.09 -1.75 -6.77
CA ILE A 161 -15.70 -2.03 -7.09
C ILE A 161 -15.57 -2.25 -8.59
N VAL A 162 -14.67 -1.50 -9.21
CA VAL A 162 -14.36 -1.59 -10.64
C VAL A 162 -12.86 -1.86 -10.79
N ILE A 163 -12.50 -2.99 -11.41
CA ILE A 163 -11.11 -3.39 -11.61
C ILE A 163 -10.86 -3.38 -13.13
N ASP A 164 -9.89 -2.58 -13.57
CA ASP A 164 -9.52 -2.40 -14.98
C ASP A 164 -10.73 -2.13 -15.90
N GLY A 165 -11.67 -1.31 -15.43
CA GLY A 165 -12.89 -0.93 -16.14
C GLY A 165 -14.04 -1.95 -16.05
N VAL A 166 -13.86 -3.09 -15.39
CA VAL A 166 -14.90 -4.11 -15.21
C VAL A 166 -15.48 -4.05 -13.80
N ALA A 167 -16.78 -3.78 -13.70
CA ALA A 167 -17.51 -3.76 -12.45
C ALA A 167 -17.77 -5.18 -11.89
N ASN A 168 -17.82 -5.32 -10.58
CA ASN A 168 -18.15 -6.56 -9.87
C ASN A 168 -17.26 -7.78 -10.22
N ARG A 169 -15.99 -7.55 -10.56
CA ARG A 169 -15.02 -8.60 -10.89
C ARG A 169 -14.44 -9.31 -9.65
N GLY A 170 -15.07 -9.18 -8.53
CA GLY A 170 -14.64 -9.69 -7.22
C GLY A 170 -14.33 -8.58 -6.23
N GLY A 171 -14.08 -8.94 -4.98
CA GLY A 171 -13.77 -7.99 -3.90
C GLY A 171 -12.31 -7.52 -3.92
N LEU A 172 -12.06 -6.39 -3.29
CA LEU A 172 -10.72 -5.83 -3.13
C LEU A 172 -9.80 -6.75 -2.33
N GLU A 173 -10.36 -7.53 -1.40
CA GLU A 173 -9.65 -8.48 -0.56
C GLU A 173 -8.91 -9.57 -1.35
N ARG A 174 -9.29 -9.74 -2.63
CA ARG A 174 -8.70 -10.75 -3.53
C ARG A 174 -7.55 -10.22 -4.37
N LEU A 175 -7.24 -8.93 -4.27
CA LEU A 175 -6.17 -8.32 -5.07
C LEU A 175 -4.83 -8.39 -4.34
N ASN A 176 -3.78 -8.73 -5.10
CA ASN A 176 -2.42 -8.58 -4.62
C ASN A 176 -2.01 -7.09 -4.68
N PRO A 177 -1.61 -6.48 -3.55
CA PRO A 177 -1.13 -5.09 -3.54
C PRO A 177 0.03 -4.83 -4.53
N SER A 178 0.83 -5.86 -4.83
CA SER A 178 1.97 -5.73 -5.75
C SER A 178 1.55 -5.56 -7.21
N ASP A 179 0.35 -6.00 -7.59
CA ASP A 179 -0.21 -5.89 -8.94
C ASP A 179 -0.94 -4.57 -9.18
N ILE A 180 -1.14 -3.76 -8.15
CA ILE A 180 -1.90 -2.52 -8.25
C ILE A 180 -0.99 -1.37 -8.66
N GLU A 181 -1.44 -0.60 -9.64
CA GLU A 181 -0.85 0.67 -10.05
C GLU A 181 -1.42 1.82 -9.24
N SER A 182 -2.76 1.93 -9.18
CA SER A 182 -3.45 2.97 -8.43
C SER A 182 -4.85 2.53 -7.99
N VAL A 183 -5.33 3.16 -6.92
CA VAL A 183 -6.72 3.07 -6.45
C VAL A 183 -7.30 4.47 -6.42
N ASN A 184 -8.39 4.67 -7.12
CA ASN A 184 -9.12 5.94 -7.18
C ASN A 184 -10.51 5.75 -6.55
N VAL A 185 -10.88 6.64 -5.64
CA VAL A 185 -12.21 6.64 -5.02
C VAL A 185 -13.02 7.80 -5.58
N LEU A 186 -14.07 7.46 -6.32
CA LEU A 186 -15.02 8.41 -6.87
C LEU A 186 -16.16 8.60 -5.88
N LYS A 187 -16.47 9.85 -5.60
CA LYS A 187 -17.52 10.26 -4.66
C LYS A 187 -18.52 11.15 -5.38
N ASP A 188 -19.77 11.11 -4.94
CA ASP A 188 -20.82 12.00 -5.43
C ASP A 188 -21.01 11.96 -6.97
N ALA A 189 -21.07 13.14 -7.58
CA ALA A 189 -21.30 13.30 -9.01
C ALA A 189 -20.29 12.54 -9.90
N SER A 190 -19.04 12.36 -9.45
CA SER A 190 -18.04 11.61 -10.20
C SER A 190 -18.33 10.12 -10.30
N ALA A 191 -19.10 9.56 -9.37
CA ALA A 191 -19.55 8.18 -9.37
C ALA A 191 -20.80 7.95 -10.27
N ALA A 192 -21.53 8.99 -10.63
CA ALA A 192 -22.80 8.90 -11.35
C ALA A 192 -22.70 8.23 -12.73
N ILE A 193 -21.51 8.26 -13.37
CA ILE A 193 -21.25 7.59 -14.64
C ILE A 193 -21.49 6.06 -14.59
N TYR A 194 -21.42 5.47 -13.37
CA TYR A 194 -21.66 4.06 -13.13
C TYR A 194 -23.12 3.73 -12.79
N GLY A 195 -24.01 4.75 -12.82
CA GLY A 195 -25.44 4.59 -12.59
C GLY A 195 -25.82 4.32 -11.14
N ALA A 196 -26.99 3.71 -10.93
CA ALA A 196 -27.56 3.48 -9.60
C ALA A 196 -26.73 2.58 -8.69
N GLN A 197 -25.94 1.67 -9.24
CA GLN A 197 -25.04 0.79 -8.47
C GLN A 197 -23.92 1.56 -7.75
N ALA A 198 -23.65 2.78 -8.19
CA ALA A 198 -22.62 3.64 -7.63
C ALA A 198 -23.15 4.63 -6.57
N ALA A 199 -24.38 4.43 -6.08
CA ALA A 199 -24.99 5.32 -5.09
C ALA A 199 -24.14 5.47 -3.81
N ASN A 200 -23.40 4.44 -3.42
CA ASN A 200 -22.50 4.44 -2.27
C ASN A 200 -21.04 4.81 -2.64
N GLY A 201 -20.81 5.36 -3.85
CA GLY A 201 -19.50 5.66 -4.40
C GLY A 201 -18.86 4.49 -5.14
N VAL A 202 -17.72 4.76 -5.78
CA VAL A 202 -16.99 3.78 -6.62
C VAL A 202 -15.53 3.74 -6.24
N ILE A 203 -14.97 2.54 -6.15
CA ILE A 203 -13.54 2.29 -6.00
C ILE A 203 -13.02 1.75 -7.32
N LEU A 204 -12.22 2.56 -8.02
CA LEU A 204 -11.57 2.16 -9.26
C LEU A 204 -10.17 1.65 -8.95
N VAL A 205 -9.90 0.41 -9.31
CA VAL A 205 -8.59 -0.19 -9.20
C VAL A 205 -8.00 -0.33 -10.59
N THR A 206 -6.83 0.24 -10.79
CA THR A 206 -6.03 0.04 -12.00
C THR A 206 -4.88 -0.89 -11.67
N THR A 207 -4.77 -2.00 -12.39
CA THR A 207 -3.67 -2.93 -12.24
C THR A 207 -2.50 -2.56 -13.15
N LYS A 208 -1.30 -3.02 -12.78
CA LYS A 208 -0.09 -2.76 -13.53
C LYS A 208 -0.15 -3.34 -14.93
N ARG A 209 0.38 -2.59 -15.89
CA ARG A 209 0.51 -2.99 -17.27
C ARG A 209 1.97 -3.01 -17.71
N GLY A 210 2.24 -3.61 -18.84
CA GLY A 210 3.57 -3.60 -19.43
C GLY A 210 3.99 -2.20 -19.89
N THR A 211 5.29 -1.97 -19.89
CA THR A 211 5.92 -0.76 -20.45
C THR A 211 6.57 -1.11 -21.81
N SER A 212 6.94 -0.10 -22.60
CA SER A 212 7.69 -0.30 -23.84
C SER A 212 9.20 -0.47 -23.63
N ASP A 213 9.62 -0.66 -22.38
CA ASP A 213 11.02 -0.77 -21.99
C ASP A 213 11.51 -2.22 -22.01
N LYS A 214 12.81 -2.37 -21.78
CA LYS A 214 13.42 -3.70 -21.59
C LYS A 214 12.71 -4.45 -20.46
N PRO A 215 12.56 -5.78 -20.59
CA PRO A 215 11.93 -6.58 -19.55
C PRO A 215 12.60 -6.40 -18.20
N THR A 216 11.79 -6.08 -17.20
CA THR A 216 12.22 -5.90 -15.80
C THR A 216 11.57 -6.98 -14.95
N ILE A 217 12.39 -7.67 -14.17
CA ILE A 217 11.95 -8.67 -13.20
C ILE A 217 11.95 -8.02 -11.82
N THR A 218 10.83 -8.12 -11.13
CA THR A 218 10.68 -7.58 -9.77
C THR A 218 10.22 -8.68 -8.83
N TYR A 219 10.96 -8.87 -7.73
CA TYR A 219 10.56 -9.74 -6.63
C TYR A 219 10.28 -8.91 -5.38
N ASN A 220 9.14 -9.18 -4.73
CA ASN A 220 8.78 -8.61 -3.44
C ASN A 220 8.51 -9.76 -2.48
N GLY A 221 9.29 -9.86 -1.42
CA GLY A 221 9.07 -10.79 -0.32
C GLY A 221 8.77 -10.03 0.96
N SER A 222 7.81 -10.51 1.75
CA SER A 222 7.54 -9.99 3.09
C SER A 222 7.33 -11.11 4.08
N PHE A 223 7.89 -10.92 5.27
CA PHE A 223 7.63 -11.74 6.45
C PHE A 223 7.10 -10.80 7.54
N THR A 224 5.93 -11.11 8.07
CA THR A 224 5.25 -10.27 9.04
C THR A 224 4.91 -11.11 10.26
N LEU A 225 5.12 -10.56 11.45
CA LEU A 225 4.63 -11.12 12.70
C LEU A 225 3.43 -10.29 13.14
N SER A 226 2.26 -10.90 13.19
CA SER A 226 1.03 -10.27 13.69
C SER A 226 0.70 -10.76 15.08
N GLY A 227 0.10 -9.91 15.90
CA GLY A 227 -0.31 -10.27 17.25
C GLY A 227 -1.47 -9.40 17.73
N ASN A 228 -2.09 -9.79 18.82
CA ASN A 228 -3.15 -9.02 19.43
C ASN A 228 -2.57 -7.72 19.98
N THR A 229 -3.13 -6.58 19.61
CA THR A 229 -2.72 -5.27 20.12
C THR A 229 -3.14 -5.06 21.58
N ARG A 230 -4.23 -5.71 21.97
CA ARG A 230 -4.76 -5.71 23.33
C ARG A 230 -5.59 -6.96 23.57
N THR A 231 -5.39 -7.58 24.71
CA THR A 231 -6.26 -8.62 25.26
C THR A 231 -6.95 -8.06 26.50
N PRO A 232 -8.19 -8.47 26.81
CA PRO A 232 -8.83 -8.07 28.05
C PRO A 232 -8.07 -8.69 29.23
N ASP A 233 -7.87 -7.90 30.29
CA ASP A 233 -7.36 -8.41 31.55
C ASP A 233 -8.50 -9.13 32.26
N LEU A 234 -8.39 -10.45 32.36
CA LEU A 234 -9.38 -11.28 33.05
C LEU A 234 -9.05 -11.37 34.52
N MET A 235 -10.08 -11.44 35.36
CA MET A 235 -9.91 -11.70 36.77
C MET A 235 -9.36 -13.13 36.96
N ASN A 236 -8.37 -13.27 37.83
CA ASN A 236 -7.95 -14.60 38.32
C ASN A 236 -9.01 -15.20 39.27
N ALA A 237 -8.89 -16.49 39.58
CA ALA A 237 -9.89 -17.19 40.39
C ALA A 237 -10.07 -16.57 41.79
N TYR A 238 -8.99 -16.11 42.44
CA TYR A 238 -9.06 -15.42 43.73
C TYR A 238 -9.89 -14.13 43.64
N GLN A 239 -9.65 -13.32 42.61
CA GLN A 239 -10.39 -12.08 42.38
C GLN A 239 -11.86 -12.34 42.08
N CYS A 240 -12.17 -13.36 41.23
CA CYS A 240 -13.55 -13.78 40.94
C CYS A 240 -14.29 -14.22 42.21
N MET A 241 -13.67 -15.03 43.05
CA MET A 241 -14.27 -15.50 44.30
C MET A 241 -14.49 -14.33 45.27
N THR A 242 -13.51 -13.43 45.38
CA THR A 242 -13.61 -12.26 46.24
C THR A 242 -14.76 -11.37 45.80
N TRP A 243 -14.83 -11.05 44.51
CA TRP A 243 -15.90 -10.20 43.96
C TRP A 243 -17.29 -10.84 44.07
N THR A 244 -17.38 -12.16 43.88
CA THR A 244 -18.63 -12.89 44.08
C THR A 244 -19.10 -12.81 45.53
N ASP A 245 -18.20 -13.00 46.51
CA ASP A 245 -18.51 -12.90 47.92
C ASP A 245 -18.97 -11.48 48.33
N GLU A 246 -18.35 -10.43 47.75
CA GLU A 246 -18.74 -9.04 48.00
C GLU A 246 -20.16 -8.73 47.45
N ILE A 247 -20.48 -9.19 46.21
CA ILE A 247 -21.82 -9.05 45.66
C ILE A 247 -22.85 -9.77 46.55
N ARG A 248 -22.55 -11.00 46.98
CA ARG A 248 -23.46 -11.74 47.84
C ARG A 248 -23.70 -11.07 49.18
N LYS A 249 -22.64 -10.56 49.83
CA LYS A 249 -22.73 -9.76 51.06
C LYS A 249 -23.58 -8.50 50.87
N GLY A 250 -23.39 -7.79 49.73
CA GLY A 250 -24.20 -6.63 49.36
C GLY A 250 -25.68 -6.93 49.16
N ASN A 251 -26.02 -8.15 48.74
CA ASN A 251 -27.39 -8.64 48.58
C ASN A 251 -27.96 -9.32 49.87
N GLY A 252 -27.27 -9.20 50.99
CA GLY A 252 -27.69 -9.81 52.26
C GLY A 252 -27.54 -11.35 52.32
N GLN A 253 -26.76 -11.94 51.41
CA GLN A 253 -26.49 -13.37 51.33
C GLN A 253 -25.16 -13.71 51.99
N SER A 254 -25.05 -14.96 52.50
CA SER A 254 -23.76 -15.46 53.01
C SER A 254 -22.72 -15.60 51.91
N PRO A 255 -21.46 -15.27 52.15
CA PRO A 255 -20.37 -15.49 51.21
C PRO A 255 -20.20 -16.96 50.90
N LEU A 256 -19.77 -17.28 49.67
CA LEU A 256 -19.66 -18.66 49.21
C LEU A 256 -18.22 -19.18 49.30
N TYR A 257 -17.24 -18.30 49.15
CA TYR A 257 -15.84 -18.67 48.97
C TYR A 257 -14.91 -18.16 50.09
N GLU A 258 -15.44 -17.57 51.16
CA GLU A 258 -14.66 -16.92 52.20
C GLU A 258 -13.62 -17.87 52.85
N ASN A 259 -13.96 -19.15 53.00
CA ASN A 259 -13.10 -20.19 53.59
C ASN A 259 -12.19 -20.89 52.56
N ILE A 260 -12.36 -20.61 51.26
CA ILE A 260 -11.69 -21.35 50.17
C ILE A 260 -10.65 -20.43 49.49
N LYS A 261 -11.01 -19.21 49.23
CA LYS A 261 -10.20 -18.29 48.40
C LYS A 261 -8.80 -18.00 48.98
N GLY A 262 -8.65 -18.08 50.30
CA GLY A 262 -7.33 -17.93 50.97
C GLY A 262 -6.29 -18.92 50.47
N GLY A 263 -6.72 -20.13 50.11
CA GLY A 263 -5.86 -21.17 49.59
C GLY A 263 -5.14 -20.85 48.30
N TYR A 264 -5.57 -19.81 47.54
CA TYR A 264 -4.81 -19.28 46.39
C TYR A 264 -3.60 -18.48 46.82
N LEU A 265 -3.63 -17.85 47.99
CA LEU A 265 -2.55 -16.99 48.50
C LEU A 265 -1.46 -17.82 49.18
N ASP A 266 -1.85 -18.89 49.89
CA ASP A 266 -0.94 -19.76 50.64
C ASP A 266 -0.59 -21.07 49.91
N GLY A 267 -1.18 -21.31 48.71
CA GLY A 267 -0.89 -22.47 47.88
C GLY A 267 -1.60 -23.76 48.30
N THR A 268 -2.52 -23.71 49.27
CA THR A 268 -3.24 -24.92 49.79
C THR A 268 -4.46 -25.29 48.98
N ILE A 269 -4.87 -24.46 48.01
CA ILE A 269 -6.07 -24.72 47.17
C ILE A 269 -5.91 -25.97 46.31
N ASN A 270 -6.95 -26.76 46.23
CA ASN A 270 -7.02 -27.89 45.29
C ASN A 270 -7.30 -27.36 43.86
N ARG A 271 -6.25 -27.21 43.08
CA ARG A 271 -6.34 -26.68 41.71
C ARG A 271 -7.06 -27.60 40.72
N ASN A 272 -7.26 -28.85 41.03
CA ASN A 272 -8.10 -29.77 40.22
C ASN A 272 -9.60 -29.47 40.39
N GLN A 273 -9.97 -28.92 41.53
CA GLN A 273 -11.35 -28.56 41.85
C GLN A 273 -11.60 -27.06 41.59
N TYR A 274 -10.63 -26.24 41.87
CA TYR A 274 -10.69 -24.79 41.73
C TYR A 274 -9.53 -24.34 40.84
N GLY A 275 -9.73 -24.41 39.51
CA GLY A 275 -8.73 -24.00 38.52
C GLY A 275 -8.51 -22.49 38.50
N ASP A 276 -7.31 -22.10 38.15
CA ASP A 276 -6.95 -20.69 37.91
C ASP A 276 -6.19 -20.63 36.60
N THR A 277 -6.93 -20.79 35.51
CA THR A 277 -6.37 -20.88 34.16
C THR A 277 -6.54 -19.56 33.48
N ASP A 278 -5.44 -18.99 33.02
CA ASP A 278 -5.47 -17.86 32.07
C ASP A 278 -5.84 -18.40 30.68
N TRP A 279 -7.11 -18.30 30.35
CA TRP A 279 -7.63 -18.77 29.07
C TRP A 279 -7.11 -17.96 27.89
N MET A 280 -6.71 -16.68 28.11
CA MET A 280 -6.12 -15.88 27.04
C MET A 280 -4.75 -16.43 26.65
N ASP A 281 -3.92 -16.81 27.63
CA ASP A 281 -2.62 -17.42 27.33
C ASP A 281 -2.74 -18.86 26.78
N VAL A 282 -3.74 -19.61 27.21
CA VAL A 282 -4.00 -20.98 26.70
C VAL A 282 -4.44 -20.95 25.24
N VAL A 283 -5.32 -20.02 24.88
CA VAL A 283 -5.96 -19.97 23.56
C VAL A 283 -5.14 -19.17 22.55
N PHE A 284 -4.55 -18.07 22.97
CA PHE A 284 -3.84 -17.17 22.06
C PHE A 284 -2.33 -17.34 22.14
N ARG A 285 -1.68 -17.16 21.01
CA ARG A 285 -0.22 -16.97 20.92
C ARG A 285 0.10 -15.48 20.80
N SER A 286 1.26 -15.10 21.30
CA SER A 286 1.69 -13.70 21.28
C SER A 286 1.87 -13.16 19.86
N VAL A 287 2.33 -14.03 18.94
CA VAL A 287 2.58 -13.67 17.53
C VAL A 287 2.25 -14.84 16.61
N ALA A 288 1.76 -14.50 15.42
CA ALA A 288 1.50 -15.41 14.31
C ALA A 288 2.28 -14.97 13.06
N PRO A 289 3.03 -15.85 12.41
CA PRO A 289 3.78 -15.55 11.22
C PRO A 289 2.87 -15.47 9.99
N GLN A 290 3.23 -14.55 9.11
CA GLN A 290 2.63 -14.39 7.79
C GLN A 290 3.74 -14.20 6.76
N THR A 291 3.61 -14.81 5.61
CA THR A 291 4.56 -14.64 4.51
C THR A 291 3.84 -14.30 3.22
N ARG A 292 4.47 -13.47 2.40
CA ARG A 292 4.04 -13.20 1.03
C ARG A 292 5.23 -13.12 0.12
N HIS A 293 5.11 -13.72 -1.06
CA HIS A 293 6.10 -13.73 -2.11
C HIS A 293 5.44 -13.38 -3.43
N SER A 294 5.89 -12.32 -4.06
CA SER A 294 5.39 -11.86 -5.37
C SER A 294 6.55 -11.73 -6.34
N LEU A 295 6.42 -12.35 -7.49
CA LEU A 295 7.35 -12.23 -8.61
C LEU A 295 6.59 -11.64 -9.79
N SER A 296 7.14 -10.61 -10.43
CA SER A 296 6.54 -10.04 -11.63
C SER A 296 7.59 -9.76 -12.70
N VAL A 297 7.16 -9.84 -13.94
CA VAL A 297 7.92 -9.48 -15.13
C VAL A 297 7.08 -8.50 -15.94
N SER A 298 7.64 -7.34 -16.24
CA SER A 298 7.01 -6.33 -17.09
C SER A 298 7.96 -5.87 -18.17
N GLY A 299 7.44 -5.60 -19.36
CA GLY A 299 8.25 -5.13 -20.48
C GLY A 299 7.46 -5.11 -21.76
N GLY A 300 8.16 -4.95 -22.87
CA GLY A 300 7.55 -5.01 -24.19
C GLY A 300 8.26 -4.16 -25.23
N SER A 301 7.55 -3.91 -26.29
CA SER A 301 7.90 -3.01 -27.37
C SER A 301 6.79 -1.98 -27.58
N GLU A 302 6.96 -1.08 -28.53
CA GLU A 302 5.88 -0.15 -28.92
C GLU A 302 4.60 -0.88 -29.35
N LYS A 303 4.74 -2.08 -29.95
CA LYS A 303 3.61 -2.86 -30.47
C LYS A 303 3.00 -3.82 -29.46
N VAL A 304 3.79 -4.41 -28.56
CA VAL A 304 3.28 -5.38 -27.58
C VAL A 304 3.88 -5.07 -26.23
N LYS A 305 3.03 -4.90 -25.23
CA LYS A 305 3.39 -4.67 -23.83
C LYS A 305 2.80 -5.78 -22.98
N PHE A 306 3.55 -6.24 -21.99
CA PHE A 306 3.08 -7.30 -21.12
C PHE A 306 3.48 -7.06 -19.66
N TYR A 307 2.61 -7.47 -18.77
CA TYR A 307 2.83 -7.62 -17.34
C TYR A 307 2.37 -9.00 -16.93
N VAL A 308 3.24 -9.78 -16.31
CA VAL A 308 2.92 -11.10 -15.77
C VAL A 308 3.38 -11.16 -14.33
N SER A 309 2.53 -11.64 -13.43
CA SER A 309 2.88 -11.82 -12.02
C SER A 309 2.42 -13.16 -11.47
N GLY A 310 3.15 -13.65 -10.48
CA GLY A 310 2.80 -14.75 -9.61
C GLY A 310 2.94 -14.33 -8.14
N ASP A 311 1.97 -14.68 -7.32
CA ASP A 311 1.94 -14.36 -5.88
C ASP A 311 1.60 -15.62 -5.08
N TYR A 312 2.25 -15.76 -3.94
CA TYR A 312 1.93 -16.75 -2.94
C TYR A 312 1.90 -16.09 -1.56
N SER A 313 0.88 -16.35 -0.76
CA SER A 313 0.82 -15.91 0.62
C SER A 313 0.34 -17.03 1.54
N TYR A 314 0.85 -16.98 2.77
CA TYR A 314 0.52 -17.88 3.85
C TYR A 314 0.29 -17.09 5.14
N GLN A 315 -0.77 -17.41 5.87
CA GLN A 315 -1.12 -16.79 7.15
C GLN A 315 -1.42 -17.85 8.18
N GLU A 316 -0.80 -17.73 9.36
CA GLU A 316 -1.18 -18.48 10.56
C GLU A 316 -2.08 -17.63 11.45
N PRO A 317 -3.00 -18.24 12.21
CA PRO A 317 -3.85 -17.57 13.17
C PRO A 317 -3.12 -17.27 14.48
N ASN A 318 -3.65 -16.32 15.25
CA ASN A 318 -3.20 -16.03 16.61
C ASN A 318 -3.66 -17.10 17.65
N TYR A 319 -4.33 -18.17 17.23
CA TYR A 319 -4.77 -19.24 18.10
C TYR A 319 -3.69 -20.31 18.24
N ARG A 320 -3.55 -20.86 19.47
CA ARG A 320 -2.71 -22.04 19.73
C ARG A 320 -3.46 -23.33 19.39
N ASN A 321 -2.73 -24.39 19.08
CA ASN A 321 -3.25 -25.75 18.90
C ASN A 321 -4.44 -25.85 17.93
N THR A 322 -4.37 -25.11 16.84
CA THR A 322 -5.40 -25.08 15.81
C THR A 322 -4.84 -25.51 14.46
N SER A 323 -5.72 -26.07 13.62
CA SER A 323 -5.43 -26.35 12.21
C SER A 323 -5.82 -25.22 11.27
N LEU A 324 -6.23 -24.06 11.82
CA LEU A 324 -6.57 -22.89 11.02
C LEU A 324 -5.35 -22.40 10.27
N ASP A 325 -5.45 -22.24 8.97
CA ASP A 325 -4.47 -21.55 8.13
C ASP A 325 -5.15 -21.00 6.89
N PHE A 326 -4.50 -20.04 6.26
CA PHE A 326 -4.96 -19.48 4.99
C PHE A 326 -3.81 -19.38 4.02
N GLN A 327 -4.00 -19.94 2.84
CA GLN A 327 -3.03 -19.95 1.76
C GLN A 327 -3.65 -19.41 0.48
N THR A 328 -2.94 -18.56 -0.22
CA THR A 328 -3.35 -18.11 -1.55
C THR A 328 -2.22 -18.25 -2.54
N GLY A 329 -2.57 -18.69 -3.75
CA GLY A 329 -1.72 -18.60 -4.93
C GLY A 329 -2.47 -17.84 -6.01
N GLN A 330 -1.83 -16.86 -6.63
CA GLN A 330 -2.43 -16.03 -7.68
C GLN A 330 -1.47 -15.87 -8.85
N VAL A 331 -2.01 -15.86 -10.04
CA VAL A 331 -1.30 -15.48 -11.27
C VAL A 331 -2.11 -14.44 -12.01
N ARG A 332 -1.42 -13.47 -12.62
CA ARG A 332 -2.01 -12.42 -13.45
C ARG A 332 -1.18 -12.25 -14.70
N SER A 333 -1.85 -11.98 -15.81
CA SER A 333 -1.23 -11.62 -17.10
C SER A 333 -2.04 -10.53 -17.76
N ASN A 334 -1.45 -9.37 -17.97
CA ASN A 334 -2.02 -8.25 -18.70
C ASN A 334 -1.17 -8.02 -19.95
N ILE A 335 -1.75 -8.20 -21.14
CA ILE A 335 -1.08 -8.06 -22.41
C ILE A 335 -1.85 -7.06 -23.26
N ASP A 336 -1.14 -6.05 -23.76
CA ASP A 336 -1.65 -5.05 -24.69
C ASP A 336 -0.91 -5.15 -26.01
N ALA A 337 -1.62 -5.33 -27.11
CA ALA A 337 -1.06 -5.42 -28.45
C ALA A 337 -1.66 -4.36 -29.38
N GLN A 338 -0.81 -3.52 -29.99
CA GLN A 338 -1.17 -2.59 -31.03
C GLN A 338 -1.03 -3.32 -32.39
N ILE A 339 -2.14 -3.73 -32.94
CA ILE A 339 -2.18 -4.51 -34.19
C ILE A 339 -2.01 -3.60 -35.39
N SER A 340 -2.65 -2.43 -35.37
CA SER A 340 -2.51 -1.36 -36.35
C SER A 340 -2.68 0.00 -35.65
N ASP A 341 -2.50 1.09 -36.38
CA ASP A 341 -2.62 2.44 -35.83
C ASP A 341 -3.99 2.69 -35.16
N ASN A 342 -5.03 2.02 -35.65
CA ASN A 342 -6.40 2.18 -35.19
C ASN A 342 -6.95 0.97 -34.40
N LEU A 343 -6.16 -0.11 -34.23
CA LEU A 343 -6.61 -1.32 -33.55
C LEU A 343 -5.67 -1.74 -32.43
N LYS A 344 -6.16 -1.69 -31.20
CA LYS A 344 -5.50 -2.20 -30.01
C LYS A 344 -6.32 -3.37 -29.43
N ILE A 345 -5.65 -4.44 -29.05
CA ILE A 345 -6.24 -5.60 -28.37
C ILE A 345 -5.58 -5.72 -27.00
N GLY A 346 -6.39 -5.81 -25.96
CA GLY A 346 -5.95 -6.09 -24.59
C GLY A 346 -6.50 -7.42 -24.09
N VAL A 347 -5.68 -8.18 -23.37
CA VAL A 347 -6.10 -9.43 -22.73
C VAL A 347 -5.63 -9.40 -21.28
N ASP A 348 -6.59 -9.43 -20.36
CA ASP A 348 -6.35 -9.44 -18.92
C ASP A 348 -6.83 -10.77 -18.35
N LEU A 349 -5.89 -11.60 -17.91
CA LEU A 349 -6.15 -12.90 -17.28
C LEU A 349 -5.73 -12.84 -15.82
N ALA A 350 -6.58 -13.38 -14.94
CA ALA A 350 -6.23 -13.59 -13.55
C ALA A 350 -6.81 -14.91 -13.07
N ALA A 351 -6.00 -15.69 -12.36
CA ALA A 351 -6.43 -16.91 -11.70
C ALA A 351 -5.96 -16.88 -10.25
N ARG A 352 -6.81 -17.35 -9.34
CA ARG A 352 -6.53 -17.43 -7.91
C ARG A 352 -6.99 -18.76 -7.35
N ARG A 353 -6.17 -19.32 -6.48
CA ARG A 353 -6.50 -20.47 -5.66
C ARG A 353 -6.40 -20.06 -4.19
N GLU A 354 -7.44 -20.35 -3.44
CA GLU A 354 -7.48 -20.16 -2.00
C GLU A 354 -7.65 -21.52 -1.32
N LYS A 355 -6.93 -21.71 -0.23
CA LYS A 355 -7.12 -22.81 0.70
C LYS A 355 -7.27 -22.23 2.09
N ARG A 356 -8.40 -22.49 2.72
CA ARG A 356 -8.67 -22.11 4.09
C ARG A 356 -9.01 -23.38 4.88
N ASN A 357 -8.30 -23.61 5.94
CA ASN A 357 -8.68 -24.59 6.93
C ASN A 357 -9.46 -23.87 8.03
N ASN A 358 -10.73 -24.16 8.17
CA ASN A 358 -11.62 -23.56 9.16
C ASN A 358 -11.70 -24.42 10.43
N SER A 359 -12.14 -23.81 11.54
CA SER A 359 -12.50 -24.58 12.73
C SER A 359 -13.69 -25.50 12.42
N VAL A 360 -13.76 -26.61 13.15
CA VAL A 360 -14.87 -27.59 13.03
C VAL A 360 -16.19 -27.01 13.56
N ILE A 361 -16.13 -25.97 14.39
CA ILE A 361 -17.31 -25.31 14.96
C ILE A 361 -17.63 -24.10 14.07
N SER A 362 -18.77 -24.16 13.39
CA SER A 362 -19.33 -22.99 12.72
C SER A 362 -19.74 -21.96 13.77
N THR A 363 -19.35 -20.70 13.60
CA THR A 363 -19.78 -19.58 14.45
C THR A 363 -21.04 -18.92 13.90
N ASP A 364 -21.74 -19.58 12.98
CA ASP A 364 -22.94 -19.04 12.29
C ASP A 364 -24.25 -19.51 12.93
N ASP A 365 -24.26 -19.82 14.25
CA ASP A 365 -25.45 -20.05 15.04
C ASP A 365 -25.75 -18.88 16.00
#